data_e9f3baa26ce4786baed1a727ed918089
#
_entry.id   e9f3baa26ce4786baed1a727ed918089
#
_cell.length_a   1.000
_cell.length_b   1.000
_cell.length_c   1.000
_cell.angle_alpha   90.00
_cell.angle_beta   90.00
_cell.angle_gamma   90.00
#
_symmetry.space_group_name_H-M   'P 1'
#
loop_
_entity.id
_entity.type
_entity.pdbx_description
1 polymer ?
#
loop_
_entity_poly.entity_id
_entity_poly.type
_entity_poly.pdbx_seq_one_letter_code
_entity_poly.pdbx_strand_id
1 'polypeptide(L)'
;MPKASPLQSVFSGGEVSSLYYGRVDADNYKKSLKTCLNYLPTLQGPVVRRPGTGYVFATKDAGVARLQSFEYSTTQAYILEFGDEYVRFFKNRGNITLATQNISNVNIGGAFPRLTVTGHGYATGDRVVVQGVVGTTQINNLEFEITVINANTFDLTSPATSTLDAYVSGGIVAKIYEIESDYAAADVFDLKFTQSNDVLYIAHPNYKTKKLLRYGDTDWQFKDLDLLDGPYFTPNSTQTTFTLG
;
A
#
# COMPACT_ATOMS: atom_id res chain seq x y z
N MET A 1 50.29 -32.66 12.17
CA MET A 1 49.78 -31.63 13.08
C MET A 1 48.25 -31.65 12.99
N PRO A 2 47.52 -31.71 14.07
CA PRO A 2 46.07 -31.63 14.02
C PRO A 2 45.67 -30.26 13.49
N LYS A 3 44.76 -30.24 12.50
CA LYS A 3 44.21 -29.02 11.93
C LYS A 3 43.28 -28.41 12.98
N ALA A 4 43.65 -27.27 13.54
CA ALA A 4 42.74 -26.51 14.40
C ALA A 4 41.61 -25.94 13.54
N SER A 5 40.39 -26.36 13.81
CA SER A 5 39.17 -25.76 13.19
C SER A 5 38.71 -24.63 14.09
N PRO A 6 38.79 -23.38 13.66
CA PRO A 6 38.24 -22.29 14.47
C PRO A 6 36.71 -22.43 14.56
N LEU A 7 36.17 -22.47 15.76
CA LEU A 7 34.75 -22.48 16.01
C LEU A 7 34.23 -21.06 16.23
N GLN A 8 33.35 -20.59 15.38
CA GLN A 8 32.59 -19.35 15.58
C GLN A 8 31.22 -19.69 16.17
N SER A 9 30.97 -19.28 17.40
CA SER A 9 29.72 -19.59 18.13
C SER A 9 28.75 -18.40 18.22
N VAL A 10 29.21 -17.21 17.82
CA VAL A 10 28.44 -15.97 17.94
C VAL A 10 28.51 -15.20 16.63
N PHE A 11 27.36 -14.68 16.19
CA PHE A 11 27.20 -13.96 14.93
C PHE A 11 26.56 -12.55 15.14
N SER A 12 26.60 -12.05 16.37
CA SER A 12 25.97 -10.79 16.77
C SER A 12 26.52 -9.55 16.05
N GLY A 13 27.71 -9.64 15.43
CA GLY A 13 28.28 -8.58 14.63
C GLY A 13 27.62 -8.38 13.25
N GLY A 14 26.77 -9.34 12.80
CA GLY A 14 26.10 -9.28 11.52
C GLY A 14 27.05 -9.33 10.32
N GLU A 15 26.61 -8.83 9.17
CA GLU A 15 27.41 -8.72 7.96
C GLU A 15 28.32 -7.48 8.03
N VAL A 16 29.58 -7.65 7.66
CA VAL A 16 30.55 -6.56 7.66
C VAL A 16 30.99 -6.17 6.26
N SER A 17 31.33 -4.90 6.10
CA SER A 17 31.89 -4.35 4.87
C SER A 17 33.19 -5.06 4.47
N SER A 18 33.47 -5.13 3.16
CA SER A 18 34.72 -5.67 2.63
C SER A 18 35.98 -4.98 3.18
N LEU A 19 35.85 -3.73 3.59
CA LEU A 19 36.93 -2.97 4.24
C LEU A 19 37.31 -3.52 5.63
N TYR A 20 36.43 -4.33 6.20
CA TYR A 20 36.65 -4.96 7.51
C TYR A 20 37.31 -6.33 7.44
N TYR A 21 37.46 -6.88 6.22
CA TYR A 21 38.03 -8.21 6.03
C TYR A 21 39.49 -8.23 6.45
N GLY A 22 39.84 -9.26 7.22
CA GLY A 22 41.20 -9.43 7.72
C GLY A 22 41.54 -8.59 8.98
N ARG A 23 40.61 -7.77 9.48
CA ARG A 23 40.80 -6.98 10.70
C ARG A 23 40.64 -7.85 11.96
N VAL A 24 41.54 -8.83 12.11
CA VAL A 24 41.54 -9.75 13.27
C VAL A 24 41.82 -9.07 14.62
N ASP A 25 42.33 -7.83 14.57
CA ASP A 25 42.54 -6.93 15.70
C ASP A 25 41.25 -6.37 16.27
N ALA A 26 40.18 -6.34 15.49
CA ALA A 26 38.91 -5.78 15.91
C ALA A 26 38.03 -6.84 16.58
N ASP A 27 37.50 -6.54 17.76
CA ASP A 27 36.67 -7.46 18.56
C ASP A 27 35.43 -7.95 17.82
N ASN A 28 34.83 -7.09 17.00
CA ASN A 28 33.65 -7.43 16.20
C ASN A 28 33.95 -8.39 15.05
N TYR A 29 35.20 -8.48 14.58
CA TYR A 29 35.57 -9.36 13.47
C TYR A 29 35.23 -10.82 13.76
N LYS A 30 35.53 -11.28 14.97
CA LYS A 30 35.28 -12.67 15.43
C LYS A 30 33.79 -13.02 15.59
N LYS A 31 32.93 -12.00 15.65
CA LYS A 31 31.46 -12.12 15.83
C LYS A 31 30.69 -11.80 14.54
N SER A 32 31.40 -11.52 13.47
CA SER A 32 30.82 -11.02 12.21
C SER A 32 30.83 -12.08 11.11
N LEU A 33 29.97 -11.86 10.13
CA LEU A 33 29.82 -12.69 8.95
C LEU A 33 30.29 -11.93 7.72
N LYS A 34 30.90 -12.65 6.78
CA LYS A 34 31.20 -12.10 5.45
C LYS A 34 29.94 -11.86 4.63
N THR A 35 28.93 -12.73 4.81
CA THR A 35 27.66 -12.67 4.10
C THR A 35 26.55 -13.17 5.02
N CYS A 36 25.47 -12.42 5.12
CA CYS A 36 24.31 -12.74 5.99
C CYS A 36 23.00 -12.51 5.23
N LEU A 37 22.79 -13.25 4.14
CA LEU A 37 21.59 -13.12 3.31
C LEU A 37 20.43 -13.93 3.89
N ASN A 38 19.28 -13.29 4.06
CA ASN A 38 18.05 -13.88 4.59
C ASN A 38 18.12 -14.41 6.04
N TYR A 39 19.12 -13.95 6.80
CA TYR A 39 19.22 -14.22 8.23
C TYR A 39 19.28 -12.91 9.02
N LEU A 40 18.77 -12.95 10.24
CA LEU A 40 18.79 -11.85 11.20
C LEU A 40 19.73 -12.24 12.35
N PRO A 41 20.82 -11.53 12.59
CA PRO A 41 21.66 -11.77 13.76
C PRO A 41 20.91 -11.30 15.03
N THR A 42 21.01 -12.11 16.08
CA THR A 42 20.44 -11.78 17.38
C THR A 42 21.53 -11.28 18.33
N LEU A 43 21.19 -10.46 19.29
CA LEU A 43 22.11 -9.99 20.33
C LEU A 43 22.69 -11.14 21.16
N GLN A 44 21.94 -12.25 21.28
CA GLN A 44 22.34 -13.43 22.04
C GLN A 44 23.37 -14.29 21.28
N GLY A 45 23.65 -13.96 20.03
CA GLY A 45 24.69 -14.62 19.22
C GLY A 45 24.22 -15.44 18.05
N PRO A 46 23.12 -16.22 18.10
CA PRO A 46 22.61 -16.97 16.97
C PRO A 46 22.14 -16.07 15.82
N VAL A 47 22.08 -16.64 14.61
CA VAL A 47 21.33 -16.07 13.49
C VAL A 47 20.02 -16.84 13.33
N VAL A 48 18.93 -16.13 13.11
CA VAL A 48 17.61 -16.72 12.82
C VAL A 48 17.24 -16.44 11.38
N ARG A 49 16.56 -17.39 10.76
CA ARG A 49 16.06 -17.19 9.39
C ARG A 49 15.06 -16.05 9.38
N ARG A 50 15.19 -15.13 8.43
CA ARG A 50 14.21 -14.08 8.19
C ARG A 50 12.84 -14.72 7.95
N PRO A 51 11.76 -14.21 8.57
CA PRO A 51 10.41 -14.64 8.25
C PRO A 51 10.14 -14.45 6.76
N GLY A 52 9.30 -15.30 6.19
CA GLY A 52 8.86 -15.17 4.81
C GLY A 52 8.05 -13.89 4.61
N THR A 53 8.02 -13.43 3.38
CA THR A 53 7.11 -12.35 2.96
C THR A 53 5.81 -12.97 2.47
N GLY A 54 4.68 -12.45 2.92
CA GLY A 54 3.37 -12.78 2.38
C GLY A 54 2.99 -11.78 1.29
N TYR A 55 2.45 -12.29 0.20
CA TYR A 55 1.81 -11.44 -0.81
C TYR A 55 0.52 -10.87 -0.19
N VAL A 56 0.29 -9.57 -0.35
CA VAL A 56 -0.94 -8.91 0.08
C VAL A 56 -1.78 -8.56 -1.13
N PHE A 57 -1.25 -7.71 -2.00
CA PHE A 57 -1.95 -7.27 -3.21
C PHE A 57 -0.97 -6.68 -4.23
N ALA A 58 -1.38 -6.61 -5.51
CA ALA A 58 -0.66 -5.87 -6.55
C ALA A 58 -0.97 -4.37 -6.46
N THR A 59 -0.05 -3.53 -6.93
CA THR A 59 -0.34 -2.11 -7.17
C THR A 59 -1.36 -1.97 -8.29
N LYS A 60 -2.12 -0.89 -8.30
CA LYS A 60 -3.08 -0.60 -9.37
C LYS A 60 -2.35 -0.57 -10.71
N ASP A 61 -2.88 -1.35 -11.68
CA ASP A 61 -2.36 -1.44 -13.05
C ASP A 61 -0.87 -1.84 -13.15
N ALA A 62 -0.32 -2.51 -12.14
CA ALA A 62 1.12 -2.77 -12.01
C ALA A 62 1.97 -1.48 -12.13
N GLY A 63 1.36 -0.34 -11.82
CA GLY A 63 1.97 0.98 -11.90
C GLY A 63 2.98 1.26 -10.80
N VAL A 64 3.68 2.36 -10.96
CA VAL A 64 4.59 2.88 -9.94
C VAL A 64 3.78 3.39 -8.76
N ALA A 65 4.11 2.93 -7.56
CA ALA A 65 3.45 3.39 -6.35
C ALA A 65 4.44 3.46 -5.18
N ARG A 66 4.19 4.37 -4.26
CA ARG A 66 4.93 4.51 -3.01
C ARG A 66 4.06 4.12 -1.82
N LEU A 67 4.61 3.29 -0.95
CA LEU A 67 3.93 2.89 0.28
C LEU A 67 4.35 3.81 1.43
N GLN A 68 3.35 4.27 2.19
CA GLN A 68 3.53 5.06 3.40
C GLN A 68 2.77 4.43 4.56
N SER A 69 3.46 4.23 5.69
CA SER A 69 2.79 3.79 6.92
C SER A 69 2.00 4.94 7.54
N PHE A 70 0.86 4.60 8.12
CA PHE A 70 0.04 5.50 8.92
C PHE A 70 -0.38 4.76 10.21
N GLU A 71 0.10 5.24 11.35
CA GLU A 71 -0.15 4.62 12.65
C GLU A 71 -1.31 5.32 13.36
N TYR A 72 -2.46 4.64 13.43
CA TYR A 72 -3.64 5.15 14.13
C TYR A 72 -3.56 4.91 15.65
N SER A 73 -3.05 3.74 16.03
CA SER A 73 -2.87 3.36 17.43
C SER A 73 -1.73 2.36 17.57
N THR A 74 -1.37 2.00 18.78
CA THR A 74 -0.35 0.98 19.08
C THR A 74 -0.69 -0.41 18.51
N THR A 75 -1.95 -0.66 18.17
CA THR A 75 -2.44 -1.95 17.65
C THR A 75 -2.96 -1.88 16.22
N GLN A 76 -3.16 -0.68 15.67
CA GLN A 76 -3.72 -0.49 14.32
C GLN A 76 -2.86 0.46 13.51
N ALA A 77 -2.40 -0.06 12.39
CA ALA A 77 -1.70 0.71 11.38
C ALA A 77 -2.33 0.46 10.00
N TYR A 78 -2.19 1.44 9.14
CA TYR A 78 -2.54 1.36 7.73
C TYR A 78 -1.28 1.46 6.90
N ILE A 79 -1.33 0.89 5.71
CA ILE A 79 -0.39 1.20 4.64
C ILE A 79 -1.17 1.94 3.58
N LEU A 80 -0.69 3.12 3.23
CA LEU A 80 -1.24 3.94 2.16
C LEU A 80 -0.39 3.74 0.92
N GLU A 81 -1.03 3.42 -0.19
CA GLU A 81 -0.39 3.30 -1.50
C GLU A 81 -0.69 4.58 -2.30
N PHE A 82 0.33 5.39 -2.50
CA PHE A 82 0.28 6.57 -3.37
C PHE A 82 0.72 6.17 -4.77
N GLY A 83 -0.18 6.23 -5.73
CA GLY A 83 0.09 5.96 -7.13
C GLY A 83 -0.26 7.15 -8.02
N ASP A 84 -0.49 6.87 -9.30
CA ASP A 84 -0.81 7.90 -10.29
C ASP A 84 -2.21 8.46 -10.07
N GLU A 85 -2.28 9.64 -9.46
CA GLU A 85 -3.52 10.38 -9.13
C GLU A 85 -4.48 9.63 -8.19
N TYR A 86 -4.01 8.62 -7.42
CA TYR A 86 -4.84 7.91 -6.44
C TYR A 86 -4.10 7.62 -5.14
N VAL A 87 -4.88 7.35 -4.08
CA VAL A 87 -4.42 6.73 -2.84
C VAL A 87 -5.32 5.55 -2.48
N ARG A 88 -4.72 4.39 -2.20
CA ARG A 88 -5.36 3.18 -1.68
C ARG A 88 -4.93 2.91 -0.26
N PHE A 89 -5.76 2.18 0.45
CA PHE A 89 -5.59 1.94 1.88
C PHE A 89 -5.60 0.45 2.17
N PHE A 90 -4.62 0.01 2.94
CA PHE A 90 -4.48 -1.39 3.37
C PHE A 90 -4.51 -1.48 4.88
N LYS A 91 -5.20 -2.48 5.39
CA LYS A 91 -5.30 -2.81 6.81
C LYS A 91 -5.41 -4.33 6.97
N ASN A 92 -4.82 -4.89 8.03
CA ASN A 92 -4.96 -6.31 8.35
C ASN A 92 -4.60 -7.27 7.19
N ARG A 93 -3.58 -6.93 6.41
CA ARG A 93 -3.10 -7.70 5.24
C ARG A 93 -4.08 -7.76 4.06
N GLY A 94 -4.94 -6.78 3.90
CA GLY A 94 -5.86 -6.68 2.77
C GLY A 94 -6.16 -5.25 2.40
N ASN A 95 -6.74 -5.06 1.22
CA ASN A 95 -7.29 -3.78 0.79
C ASN A 95 -8.48 -3.42 1.66
N ILE A 96 -8.65 -2.12 1.93
CA ILE A 96 -9.91 -1.62 2.46
C ILE A 96 -10.90 -1.56 1.31
N THR A 97 -12.08 -2.12 1.53
CA THR A 97 -13.15 -2.17 0.55
C THR A 97 -14.42 -1.51 1.11
N LEU A 98 -15.28 -1.07 0.22
CA LEU A 98 -16.64 -0.68 0.57
C LEU A 98 -17.47 -1.93 0.93
N ALA A 99 -18.72 -1.73 1.30
CA ALA A 99 -19.61 -2.82 1.69
C ALA A 99 -19.67 -3.91 0.61
N THR A 100 -19.62 -5.16 1.04
CA THR A 100 -19.74 -6.33 0.15
C THR A 100 -21.17 -6.46 -0.36
N GLN A 101 -21.29 -6.92 -1.60
CA GLN A 101 -22.58 -7.23 -2.25
C GLN A 101 -22.59 -8.67 -2.75
N ASN A 102 -23.76 -9.28 -2.74
CA ASN A 102 -23.90 -10.68 -3.16
C ASN A 102 -23.93 -10.79 -4.69
N ILE A 103 -23.18 -11.75 -5.21
CA ILE A 103 -23.23 -12.16 -6.61
C ILE A 103 -24.35 -13.18 -6.77
N SER A 104 -25.30 -12.92 -7.65
CA SER A 104 -26.41 -13.84 -7.93
C SER A 104 -26.14 -14.74 -9.14
N ASN A 105 -25.27 -14.31 -10.06
CA ASN A 105 -24.87 -15.09 -11.24
C ASN A 105 -23.54 -14.61 -11.80
N VAL A 106 -22.81 -15.53 -12.45
CA VAL A 106 -21.65 -15.22 -13.30
C VAL A 106 -21.88 -15.86 -14.67
N ASN A 107 -22.07 -15.04 -15.69
CA ASN A 107 -22.25 -15.49 -17.06
C ASN A 107 -20.90 -15.45 -17.80
N ILE A 108 -20.46 -16.57 -18.30
CA ILE A 108 -19.23 -16.76 -19.07
C ILE A 108 -19.47 -16.94 -20.58
N GLY A 109 -20.66 -16.65 -21.07
CA GLY A 109 -21.00 -16.76 -22.50
C GLY A 109 -20.47 -15.64 -23.40
N GLY A 110 -19.88 -14.57 -22.80
CA GLY A 110 -19.28 -13.44 -23.52
C GLY A 110 -17.77 -13.55 -23.63
N ALA A 111 -17.11 -12.45 -24.01
CA ALA A 111 -15.64 -12.35 -24.03
C ALA A 111 -15.07 -12.31 -22.61
N PHE A 112 -15.77 -11.64 -21.69
CA PHE A 112 -15.42 -11.49 -20.30
C PHE A 112 -16.54 -11.97 -19.37
N PRO A 113 -16.22 -12.35 -18.12
CA PRO A 113 -17.22 -12.76 -17.15
C PRO A 113 -18.15 -11.59 -16.80
N ARG A 114 -19.46 -11.82 -16.97
CA ARG A 114 -20.49 -10.86 -16.54
C ARG A 114 -21.07 -11.27 -15.21
N LEU A 115 -20.93 -10.40 -14.22
CA LEU A 115 -21.48 -10.60 -12.90
C LEU A 115 -22.86 -9.93 -12.80
N THR A 116 -23.78 -10.63 -12.13
CA THR A 116 -25.08 -10.07 -11.76
C THR A 116 -25.09 -9.76 -10.26
N VAL A 117 -25.22 -8.48 -9.95
CA VAL A 117 -25.22 -7.92 -8.60
C VAL A 117 -26.31 -6.85 -8.54
N THR A 118 -27.40 -7.13 -7.88
CA THR A 118 -28.59 -6.25 -7.89
C THR A 118 -28.29 -4.91 -7.23
N GLY A 119 -28.50 -3.82 -7.99
CA GLY A 119 -28.36 -2.46 -7.47
C GLY A 119 -26.95 -2.12 -7.03
N HIS A 120 -25.91 -2.59 -7.74
CA HIS A 120 -24.52 -2.50 -7.30
C HIS A 120 -24.00 -1.06 -7.12
N GLY A 121 -24.50 -0.09 -7.86
CA GLY A 121 -24.10 1.32 -7.73
C GLY A 121 -22.65 1.62 -8.14
N TYR A 122 -21.98 0.69 -8.82
CA TYR A 122 -20.62 0.89 -9.31
C TYR A 122 -20.61 1.67 -10.63
N ALA A 123 -19.47 2.25 -10.95
CA ALA A 123 -19.19 2.93 -12.22
C ALA A 123 -18.18 2.13 -13.06
N THR A 124 -18.21 2.34 -14.38
CA THR A 124 -17.16 1.81 -15.27
C THR A 124 -15.80 2.39 -14.85
N GLY A 125 -14.77 1.53 -14.78
CA GLY A 125 -13.44 1.87 -14.28
C GLY A 125 -13.25 1.60 -12.79
N ASP A 126 -14.32 1.33 -12.03
CA ASP A 126 -14.19 0.92 -10.64
C ASP A 126 -13.38 -0.37 -10.51
N ARG A 127 -12.65 -0.50 -9.41
CA ARG A 127 -11.89 -1.71 -9.07
C ARG A 127 -12.62 -2.49 -8.00
N VAL A 128 -12.82 -3.78 -8.26
CA VAL A 128 -13.53 -4.67 -7.36
C VAL A 128 -12.71 -5.92 -7.03
N VAL A 129 -12.96 -6.48 -5.85
CA VAL A 129 -12.44 -7.79 -5.44
C VAL A 129 -13.61 -8.76 -5.35
N VAL A 130 -13.43 -9.94 -5.94
CA VAL A 130 -14.42 -11.03 -5.94
C VAL A 130 -13.97 -12.11 -4.98
N GLN A 131 -14.89 -12.67 -4.19
CA GLN A 131 -14.58 -13.74 -3.24
C GLN A 131 -15.73 -14.75 -3.13
N GLY A 132 -15.39 -16.00 -2.83
CA GLY A 132 -16.36 -17.03 -2.45
C GLY A 132 -17.28 -17.53 -3.57
N VAL A 133 -16.94 -17.28 -4.83
CA VAL A 133 -17.65 -17.83 -5.99
C VAL A 133 -17.37 -19.34 -6.08
N VAL A 134 -18.40 -20.13 -6.24
CA VAL A 134 -18.33 -21.59 -6.46
C VAL A 134 -18.55 -21.87 -7.94
N GLY A 135 -17.72 -22.71 -8.50
CA GLY A 135 -17.67 -23.02 -9.94
C GLY A 135 -16.60 -22.15 -10.61
N THR A 136 -16.89 -20.91 -10.90
CA THR A 136 -15.95 -19.94 -11.49
C THR A 136 -14.91 -19.47 -10.44
N THR A 137 -14.19 -20.40 -9.82
CA THR A 137 -13.28 -20.11 -8.71
C THR A 137 -12.03 -19.32 -9.12
N GLN A 138 -11.72 -19.28 -10.40
CA GLN A 138 -10.55 -18.61 -10.98
C GLN A 138 -10.59 -17.08 -10.80
N ILE A 139 -11.76 -16.51 -10.50
CA ILE A 139 -11.90 -15.08 -10.23
C ILE A 139 -11.83 -14.72 -8.74
N ASN A 140 -11.73 -15.71 -7.84
CA ASN A 140 -11.72 -15.46 -6.41
C ASN A 140 -10.39 -14.86 -5.94
N ASN A 141 -10.49 -13.89 -5.01
CA ASN A 141 -9.38 -13.18 -4.37
C ASN A 141 -8.48 -12.41 -5.35
N LEU A 142 -9.05 -12.02 -6.49
CA LEU A 142 -8.39 -11.20 -7.49
C LEU A 142 -9.09 -9.84 -7.60
N GLU A 143 -8.32 -8.86 -8.03
CA GLU A 143 -8.80 -7.52 -8.38
C GLU A 143 -9.16 -7.48 -9.87
N PHE A 144 -10.25 -6.78 -10.16
CA PHE A 144 -10.68 -6.53 -11.54
C PHE A 144 -11.14 -5.08 -11.69
N GLU A 145 -10.79 -4.51 -12.81
CA GLU A 145 -11.51 -3.36 -13.33
C GLU A 145 -12.82 -3.81 -13.93
N ILE A 146 -13.86 -2.99 -13.85
CA ILE A 146 -15.18 -3.35 -14.34
C ILE A 146 -15.68 -2.40 -15.43
N THR A 147 -16.49 -2.96 -16.32
CA THR A 147 -17.30 -2.20 -17.28
C THR A 147 -18.77 -2.39 -16.92
N VAL A 148 -19.43 -1.34 -16.49
CA VAL A 148 -20.85 -1.38 -16.13
C VAL A 148 -21.71 -1.48 -17.38
N ILE A 149 -22.64 -2.45 -17.39
CA ILE A 149 -23.61 -2.66 -18.46
C ILE A 149 -24.95 -2.04 -18.10
N ASN A 150 -25.40 -2.24 -16.87
CA ASN A 150 -26.63 -1.64 -16.32
C ASN A 150 -26.57 -1.65 -14.78
N ALA A 151 -27.63 -1.18 -14.12
CA ALA A 151 -27.69 -1.07 -12.66
C ALA A 151 -27.50 -2.40 -11.89
N ASN A 152 -27.60 -3.54 -12.57
CA ASN A 152 -27.53 -4.87 -11.94
C ASN A 152 -26.43 -5.77 -12.51
N THR A 153 -25.73 -5.35 -13.57
CA THR A 153 -24.73 -6.19 -14.23
C THR A 153 -23.53 -5.38 -14.68
N PHE A 154 -22.36 -5.98 -14.55
CA PHE A 154 -21.11 -5.46 -15.07
C PHE A 154 -20.21 -6.60 -15.55
N ASP A 155 -19.31 -6.30 -16.46
CA ASP A 155 -18.29 -7.20 -16.95
C ASP A 155 -16.97 -6.96 -16.23
N LEU A 156 -16.25 -8.02 -15.88
CA LEU A 156 -14.85 -7.94 -15.49
C LEU A 156 -14.02 -7.74 -16.77
N THR A 157 -12.98 -6.91 -16.73
CA THR A 157 -12.13 -6.66 -17.90
C THR A 157 -11.13 -7.80 -18.19
N SER A 158 -11.03 -8.75 -17.26
CA SER A 158 -10.23 -9.99 -17.35
C SER A 158 -10.77 -11.03 -16.36
N PRO A 159 -10.39 -12.30 -16.42
CA PRO A 159 -9.77 -12.99 -17.54
C PRO A 159 -10.77 -13.27 -18.68
N ALA A 160 -10.27 -13.77 -19.80
CA ALA A 160 -11.16 -14.27 -20.86
C ALA A 160 -11.97 -15.48 -20.38
N THR A 161 -13.25 -15.55 -20.79
CA THR A 161 -14.18 -16.60 -20.30
C THR A 161 -13.80 -18.01 -20.69
N SER A 162 -13.03 -18.18 -21.77
CA SER A 162 -12.57 -19.50 -22.25
C SER A 162 -11.72 -20.30 -21.26
N THR A 163 -11.23 -19.66 -20.19
CA THR A 163 -10.40 -20.29 -19.16
C THR A 163 -11.16 -20.52 -17.86
N LEU A 164 -12.46 -20.25 -17.84
CA LEU A 164 -13.28 -20.27 -16.62
C LEU A 164 -14.21 -21.47 -16.57
N ASP A 165 -14.38 -22.00 -15.38
CA ASP A 165 -15.42 -23.00 -15.11
C ASP A 165 -16.80 -22.33 -14.96
N ALA A 166 -17.85 -23.14 -15.17
CA ALA A 166 -19.21 -22.64 -15.06
C ALA A 166 -19.54 -22.24 -13.60
N TYR A 167 -20.28 -21.13 -13.48
CA TYR A 167 -20.79 -20.70 -12.18
C TYR A 167 -21.77 -21.71 -11.58
N VAL A 168 -21.62 -21.98 -10.30
CA VAL A 168 -22.51 -22.85 -9.54
C VAL A 168 -23.35 -22.07 -8.54
N SER A 169 -22.71 -21.32 -7.67
CA SER A 169 -23.40 -20.53 -6.63
C SER A 169 -22.48 -19.58 -5.88
N GLY A 170 -23.08 -18.72 -5.07
CA GLY A 170 -22.41 -17.91 -4.07
C GLY A 170 -21.53 -16.80 -4.65
N GLY A 171 -20.71 -16.24 -3.81
CA GLY A 171 -19.81 -15.15 -4.13
C GLY A 171 -20.29 -13.81 -3.64
N ILE A 172 -19.32 -13.01 -3.28
CA ILE A 172 -19.46 -11.60 -2.92
C ILE A 172 -18.47 -10.77 -3.74
N VAL A 173 -18.84 -9.54 -3.96
CA VAL A 173 -17.98 -8.53 -4.59
C VAL A 173 -17.95 -7.28 -3.73
N ALA A 174 -16.80 -6.65 -3.64
CA ALA A 174 -16.62 -5.38 -2.98
C ALA A 174 -15.77 -4.43 -3.82
N LYS A 175 -16.18 -3.16 -3.89
CA LYS A 175 -15.36 -2.12 -4.51
C LYS A 175 -14.19 -1.78 -3.59
N ILE A 176 -12.99 -1.70 -4.16
CA ILE A 176 -11.80 -1.23 -3.43
C ILE A 176 -12.00 0.25 -3.10
N TYR A 177 -11.73 0.59 -1.85
CA TYR A 177 -11.76 1.98 -1.41
C TYR A 177 -10.48 2.67 -1.84
N GLU A 178 -10.63 3.67 -2.68
CA GLU A 178 -9.56 4.56 -3.11
C GLU A 178 -10.09 5.99 -3.17
N ILE A 179 -9.20 6.95 -3.04
CA ILE A 179 -9.51 8.37 -3.21
C ILE A 179 -8.60 8.96 -4.27
N GLU A 180 -9.08 9.98 -4.96
CA GLU A 180 -8.28 10.74 -5.92
C GLU A 180 -7.21 11.56 -5.20
N SER A 181 -6.07 11.74 -5.85
CA SER A 181 -4.98 12.59 -5.41
C SER A 181 -4.44 13.41 -6.58
N ASP A 182 -3.77 14.54 -6.27
CA ASP A 182 -3.17 15.39 -7.31
C ASP A 182 -1.78 14.88 -7.74
N TYR A 183 -1.25 13.84 -7.11
CA TYR A 183 0.15 13.44 -7.28
C TYR A 183 0.32 12.48 -8.46
N ALA A 184 1.10 12.89 -9.45
CA ALA A 184 1.44 12.04 -10.59
C ALA A 184 2.45 10.94 -10.19
N ALA A 185 2.44 9.81 -10.92
CA ALA A 185 3.33 8.67 -10.68
C ALA A 185 4.81 9.05 -10.60
N ALA A 186 5.25 10.04 -11.39
CA ALA A 186 6.63 10.50 -11.41
C ALA A 186 7.07 11.17 -10.09
N ASP A 187 6.13 11.75 -9.36
CA ASP A 187 6.39 12.60 -8.19
C ASP A 187 6.19 11.88 -6.85
N VAL A 188 5.58 10.69 -6.84
CA VAL A 188 5.21 10.00 -5.59
C VAL A 188 6.41 9.68 -4.69
N PHE A 189 7.61 9.50 -5.24
CA PHE A 189 8.81 9.24 -4.44
C PHE A 189 9.43 10.51 -3.83
N ASP A 190 9.10 11.68 -4.35
CA ASP A 190 9.57 12.96 -3.82
C ASP A 190 8.66 13.54 -2.74
N LEU A 191 7.47 12.95 -2.53
CA LEU A 191 6.58 13.32 -1.45
C LEU A 191 7.28 13.22 -0.09
N LYS A 192 7.10 14.20 0.77
CA LYS A 192 7.57 14.19 2.15
C LYS A 192 6.37 14.06 3.07
N PHE A 193 6.46 13.13 4.01
CA PHE A 193 5.37 12.80 4.92
C PHE A 193 5.77 13.09 6.35
N THR A 194 4.84 13.65 7.11
CA THR A 194 4.90 13.68 8.57
C THR A 194 3.51 13.44 9.13
N GLN A 195 3.40 12.66 10.19
CA GLN A 195 2.12 12.33 10.79
C GLN A 195 2.01 12.94 12.18
N SER A 196 0.82 13.44 12.50
CA SER A 196 0.44 13.82 13.84
C SER A 196 -0.99 13.35 14.10
N ASN A 197 -1.17 12.41 15.03
CA ASN A 197 -2.47 11.76 15.29
C ASN A 197 -3.09 11.20 13.99
N ASP A 198 -4.36 11.54 13.74
CA ASP A 198 -5.13 11.11 12.57
C ASP A 198 -4.91 11.96 11.32
N VAL A 199 -3.82 12.72 11.27
CA VAL A 199 -3.49 13.61 10.15
C VAL A 199 -2.12 13.28 9.59
N LEU A 200 -2.06 13.01 8.30
CA LEU A 200 -0.82 12.90 7.54
C LEU A 200 -0.60 14.20 6.75
N TYR A 201 0.48 14.89 7.03
CA TYR A 201 0.89 16.08 6.28
C TYR A 201 1.77 15.63 5.12
N ILE A 202 1.49 16.18 3.95
CA ILE A 202 2.14 15.79 2.70
C ILE A 202 2.66 17.05 2.02
N ALA A 203 3.95 17.10 1.77
CA ALA A 203 4.63 18.20 1.11
C ALA A 203 5.40 17.73 -0.12
N HIS A 204 5.38 18.54 -1.17
CA HIS A 204 6.15 18.33 -2.40
C HIS A 204 6.46 19.69 -3.04
N PRO A 205 7.62 19.87 -3.71
CA PRO A 205 7.98 21.18 -4.29
C PRO A 205 6.98 21.73 -5.31
N ASN A 206 6.33 20.85 -6.08
CA ASN A 206 5.46 21.24 -7.20
C ASN A 206 3.95 21.25 -6.84
N TYR A 207 3.58 20.81 -5.63
CA TYR A 207 2.18 20.72 -5.19
C TYR A 207 1.97 21.52 -3.91
N LYS A 208 0.75 22.01 -3.72
CA LYS A 208 0.38 22.59 -2.43
C LYS A 208 0.52 21.57 -1.33
N THR A 209 1.02 21.99 -0.18
CA THR A 209 1.04 21.13 1.01
C THR A 209 -0.37 20.78 1.42
N LYS A 210 -0.66 19.49 1.57
CA LYS A 210 -1.97 18.97 1.95
C LYS A 210 -1.92 18.20 3.25
N LYS A 211 -3.08 18.12 3.87
CA LYS A 211 -3.39 17.22 4.97
C LYS A 211 -4.27 16.09 4.46
N LEU A 212 -3.93 14.86 4.76
CA LEU A 212 -4.81 13.72 4.60
C LEU A 212 -5.35 13.37 5.99
N LEU A 213 -6.65 13.55 6.19
CA LEU A 213 -7.35 13.32 7.44
C LEU A 213 -8.08 11.99 7.37
N ARG A 214 -7.96 11.21 8.45
CA ARG A 214 -8.69 9.97 8.64
C ARG A 214 -9.88 10.19 9.56
N TYR A 215 -11.09 9.89 9.09
CA TYR A 215 -12.32 9.88 9.89
C TYR A 215 -12.81 8.46 10.14
N GLY A 216 -12.48 7.52 9.27
CA GLY A 216 -12.85 6.12 9.35
C GLY A 216 -12.01 5.26 8.42
N ASP A 217 -12.30 3.95 8.36
CA ASP A 217 -11.59 3.04 7.44
C ASP A 217 -11.85 3.39 5.97
N THR A 218 -13.07 3.83 5.67
CA THR A 218 -13.52 4.24 4.33
C THR A 218 -13.89 5.72 4.25
N ASP A 219 -13.31 6.54 5.11
CA ASP A 219 -13.53 7.99 5.12
C ASP A 219 -12.20 8.70 5.37
N TRP A 220 -11.54 9.04 4.27
CA TRP A 220 -10.30 9.80 4.22
C TRP A 220 -10.47 11.00 3.32
N GLN A 221 -9.96 12.15 3.73
CA GLN A 221 -10.17 13.41 3.02
C GLN A 221 -8.87 14.20 2.90
N PHE A 222 -8.56 14.62 1.67
CA PHE A 222 -7.56 15.63 1.44
C PHE A 222 -8.10 17.02 1.78
N LYS A 223 -7.29 17.81 2.46
CA LYS A 223 -7.51 19.25 2.68
C LYS A 223 -6.21 20.01 2.47
N ASP A 224 -6.30 21.18 1.89
CA ASP A 224 -5.15 22.08 1.80
C ASP A 224 -4.67 22.43 3.22
N LEU A 225 -3.37 22.56 3.39
CA LEU A 225 -2.83 23.12 4.61
C LEU A 225 -2.99 24.64 4.53
N ASP A 226 -4.01 25.16 5.21
CA ASP A 226 -4.11 26.59 5.45
C ASP A 226 -3.01 26.95 6.46
N LEU A 227 -1.92 27.44 5.95
CA LEU A 227 -0.99 28.20 6.78
C LEU A 227 -1.76 29.50 7.10
N LEU A 228 -2.26 29.60 8.32
CA LEU A 228 -2.68 30.88 8.84
C LEU A 228 -1.42 31.74 8.85
N ASP A 229 -1.23 32.49 7.77
CA ASP A 229 -0.36 33.62 7.82
C ASP A 229 -0.79 34.40 9.05
N GLY A 230 0.13 34.76 9.92
CA GLY A 230 -0.12 35.65 11.03
C GLY A 230 -0.86 36.90 10.56
N PRO A 231 -1.10 37.89 11.37
CA PRO A 231 -1.94 39.03 11.01
C PRO A 231 -1.60 39.47 9.59
N TYR A 232 -2.57 39.32 8.69
CA TYR A 232 -2.41 39.52 7.25
C TYR A 232 -1.95 40.96 7.03
N PHE A 233 -0.69 41.13 6.74
CA PHE A 233 -0.20 42.35 6.13
C PHE A 233 -0.44 42.21 4.62
N THR A 234 -1.59 42.63 4.14
CA THR A 234 -1.73 42.94 2.71
C THR A 234 -0.83 44.15 2.46
N PRO A 235 0.31 43.99 1.78
CA PRO A 235 1.08 45.19 1.43
C PRO A 235 0.24 46.04 0.49
N ASN A 236 -0.31 47.12 1.05
CA ASN A 236 -0.80 48.17 0.17
C ASN A 236 0.43 49.02 -0.23
N SER A 237 0.43 49.53 -1.40
CA SER A 237 1.54 50.27 -1.98
C SER A 237 1.96 51.55 -1.24
N THR A 238 1.37 51.83 -0.10
CA THR A 238 1.61 53.01 0.77
C THR A 238 2.19 52.68 2.13
N GLN A 239 2.30 51.42 2.51
CA GLN A 239 2.85 51.07 3.83
C GLN A 239 4.33 50.69 3.75
N THR A 240 5.18 51.59 4.24
CA THR A 240 6.64 51.46 4.22
C THR A 240 7.23 51.05 5.55
N THR A 241 6.46 50.95 6.60
CA THR A 241 6.92 50.61 7.95
C THR A 241 6.00 49.57 8.64
N PHE A 242 6.57 48.55 9.20
CA PHE A 242 5.90 47.57 10.02
C PHE A 242 6.41 47.67 11.44
N THR A 243 5.52 47.86 12.42
CA THR A 243 5.87 47.81 13.85
C THR A 243 5.45 46.47 14.40
N LEU A 244 6.40 45.71 14.90
CA LEU A 244 6.11 44.49 15.68
C LEU A 244 5.69 44.91 17.06
N GLY A 245 4.47 44.53 17.48
CA GLY A 245 3.95 44.70 18.84
C GLY A 245 4.43 43.60 19.76
#